data_b60155ba1fd9a7df9568ac844e962d20
#
_entry.id   b60155ba1fd9a7df9568ac844e962d20
#
_cell.length_a   1.000
_cell.length_b   1.000
_cell.length_c   1.000
_cell.angle_alpha   90.00
_cell.angle_beta   90.00
_cell.angle_gamma   90.00
#
_symmetry.space_group_name_H-M   'P 1'
#
loop_
_entity.id
_entity.type
_entity.pdbx_description
1 polymer ?
#
loop_
_entity_poly.entity_id
_entity_poly.type
_entity_poly.pdbx_seq_one_letter_code
_entity_poly.pdbx_strand_id
1 'polypeptide(L)'
;MKALSPILVALLLLAAMPSHAEFTLAAFTADVTAPLGHPGMGGGIEPAKEIVDPLFAKGIVLIGGEKPVVLLSIDWCEIRNDAYNRWREVIAEAAGTTPQHVLLAAIHQHDTPVADLTAQKMLDEVGLEKSLCFADFHEEAVQRTAQALRDALSSAQPVTHYGMGVAQVMEITSNRRLVHPDGAIDFGRNSSSPPEIGALPIDLVDPWLRSLSFWNGDTPVAVLSSYAVHPMSHYGKGSVTADFPGMARALREKDMPGVQQMYFSGCSGDVTAGKFNDGKPENRPVLAKKLYNGMKAAFEDTEKFALEKADFRTTPLFLPPRSDKGYTEEELYATLRDTTQKTFDRNLAAMGLSWLKRCQAGIPIDVCAVDFGEAVFLLMPAESFVQYQITAQGMRPDVSVMIAGYGESAPGYIPSAAATEDGFNAVHNWLWVDEKVEPLMNMAVQKVLLPGL
;
A
#
# COMPACT_ATOMS: atom_id res chain seq x y z
N MET A 1 -34.50 -45.90 -66.60
CA MET A 1 -33.24 -45.64 -65.86
C MET A 1 -33.35 -44.24 -65.29
N LYS A 2 -33.61 -44.14 -63.97
CA LYS A 2 -33.74 -42.83 -63.26
C LYS A 2 -32.42 -42.59 -62.46
N ALA A 3 -31.76 -41.49 -62.78
CA ALA A 3 -30.53 -41.07 -62.10
C ALA A 3 -30.88 -40.51 -60.74
N LEU A 4 -30.24 -41.00 -59.65
CA LEU A 4 -30.25 -40.45 -58.35
C LEU A 4 -29.13 -39.41 -58.25
N SER A 5 -29.51 -38.18 -57.89
CA SER A 5 -28.55 -37.12 -57.45
C SER A 5 -28.12 -37.33 -55.97
N PRO A 6 -26.88 -37.22 -55.67
CA PRO A 6 -26.43 -37.22 -54.22
C PRO A 6 -26.59 -35.81 -53.63
N ILE A 7 -27.34 -35.73 -52.54
CA ILE A 7 -27.44 -34.53 -51.68
C ILE A 7 -26.18 -34.48 -50.80
N LEU A 8 -25.35 -33.46 -51.01
CA LEU A 8 -24.17 -33.16 -50.20
C LEU A 8 -24.63 -32.44 -48.92
N VAL A 9 -24.63 -33.11 -47.79
CA VAL A 9 -24.87 -32.50 -46.47
C VAL A 9 -23.56 -31.88 -45.98
N ALA A 10 -23.46 -30.56 -46.07
CA ALA A 10 -22.37 -29.80 -45.48
C ALA A 10 -22.60 -29.71 -43.94
N LEU A 11 -21.86 -30.46 -43.13
CA LEU A 11 -21.75 -30.26 -41.68
C LEU A 11 -20.95 -28.97 -41.43
N LEU A 12 -21.61 -27.89 -41.02
CA LEU A 12 -20.98 -26.74 -40.42
C LEU A 12 -20.51 -27.14 -39.00
N LEU A 13 -19.23 -27.41 -38.85
CA LEU A 13 -18.55 -27.44 -37.56
C LEU A 13 -18.47 -26.00 -37.04
N LEU A 14 -19.44 -25.60 -36.19
CA LEU A 14 -19.24 -24.44 -35.31
C LEU A 14 -18.13 -24.82 -34.36
N ALA A 15 -16.91 -24.38 -34.63
CA ALA A 15 -15.86 -24.33 -33.63
C ALA A 15 -16.37 -23.41 -32.51
N ALA A 16 -16.68 -23.97 -31.35
CA ALA A 16 -16.88 -23.17 -30.14
C ALA A 16 -15.58 -22.40 -29.90
N MET A 17 -15.56 -21.12 -30.26
CA MET A 17 -14.49 -20.24 -29.80
C MET A 17 -14.50 -20.29 -28.26
N PRO A 18 -13.35 -20.46 -27.62
CA PRO A 18 -13.31 -20.32 -26.17
C PRO A 18 -13.91 -18.95 -25.83
N SER A 19 -14.94 -18.95 -24.99
CA SER A 19 -15.49 -17.74 -24.41
C SER A 19 -14.38 -17.13 -23.58
N HIS A 20 -13.68 -16.13 -24.11
CA HIS A 20 -12.81 -15.30 -23.26
C HIS A 20 -13.69 -14.73 -22.16
N ALA A 21 -13.27 -14.88 -20.90
CA ALA A 21 -13.95 -14.24 -19.79
C ALA A 21 -14.00 -12.73 -20.07
N GLU A 22 -15.23 -12.20 -20.14
CA GLU A 22 -15.41 -10.77 -20.37
C GLU A 22 -15.16 -10.04 -19.06
N PHE A 23 -14.02 -9.36 -18.97
CA PHE A 23 -13.69 -8.59 -17.79
C PHE A 23 -14.46 -7.27 -17.76
N THR A 24 -14.95 -6.93 -16.57
CA THR A 24 -15.51 -5.61 -16.29
C THR A 24 -14.85 -4.98 -15.09
N LEU A 25 -14.83 -3.66 -15.02
CA LEU A 25 -14.22 -2.89 -13.95
C LEU A 25 -15.20 -1.84 -13.43
N ALA A 26 -15.43 -1.86 -12.13
CA ALA A 26 -16.10 -0.78 -11.40
C ALA A 26 -15.06 0.05 -10.64
N ALA A 27 -15.08 1.37 -10.80
CA ALA A 27 -14.20 2.29 -10.09
C ALA A 27 -14.99 3.08 -9.04
N PHE A 28 -14.45 3.21 -7.83
CA PHE A 28 -15.12 3.89 -6.73
C PHE A 28 -14.17 4.80 -5.95
N THR A 29 -14.75 5.84 -5.34
CA THR A 29 -14.04 6.78 -4.48
C THR A 29 -14.95 7.14 -3.31
N ALA A 30 -14.40 7.13 -2.10
CA ALA A 30 -15.08 7.59 -0.89
C ALA A 30 -14.22 8.60 -0.15
N ASP A 31 -14.85 9.62 0.46
CA ASP A 31 -14.19 10.53 1.37
C ASP A 31 -13.97 9.85 2.72
N VAL A 32 -12.71 9.78 3.13
CA VAL A 32 -12.26 9.19 4.42
C VAL A 32 -11.44 10.21 5.22
N THR A 33 -11.72 11.49 5.02
CA THR A 33 -11.07 12.62 5.70
C THR A 33 -11.31 12.55 7.20
N ALA A 34 -10.23 12.51 7.97
CA ALA A 34 -10.30 12.49 9.42
C ALA A 34 -10.95 13.77 9.98
N PRO A 35 -11.84 13.65 10.98
CA PRO A 35 -12.44 14.82 11.62
C PRO A 35 -11.40 15.60 12.42
N LEU A 36 -11.66 16.89 12.65
CA LEU A 36 -10.84 17.72 13.53
C LEU A 36 -10.76 17.10 14.93
N GLY A 37 -9.58 17.15 15.52
CA GLY A 37 -9.27 16.52 16.80
C GLY A 37 -8.83 15.06 16.70
N HIS A 38 -8.93 14.39 15.53
CA HIS A 38 -8.41 13.04 15.34
C HIS A 38 -6.89 13.00 15.56
N PRO A 39 -6.35 12.02 16.31
CA PRO A 39 -4.91 11.86 16.49
C PRO A 39 -4.18 11.66 15.15
N GLY A 40 -3.17 12.46 14.87
CA GLY A 40 -2.29 12.24 13.72
C GLY A 40 -1.24 11.16 14.03
N MET A 41 -0.94 10.29 13.06
CA MET A 41 0.08 9.24 13.18
C MET A 41 0.00 8.48 14.52
N GLY A 42 -1.22 8.00 14.88
CA GLY A 42 -1.45 7.24 16.12
C GLY A 42 -1.17 8.00 17.43
N GLY A 43 -1.30 9.33 17.42
CA GLY A 43 -1.00 10.22 18.53
C GLY A 43 0.47 10.63 18.64
N GLY A 44 1.30 10.31 17.65
CA GLY A 44 2.73 10.69 17.61
C GLY A 44 2.99 12.13 17.19
N ILE A 45 2.00 12.80 16.62
CA ILE A 45 2.05 14.19 16.16
C ILE A 45 0.79 14.95 16.61
N GLU A 46 0.75 16.26 16.34
CA GLU A 46 -0.41 17.08 16.67
C GLU A 46 -1.70 16.51 16.07
N PRO A 47 -2.80 16.51 16.82
CA PRO A 47 -4.10 16.10 16.30
C PRO A 47 -4.58 17.03 15.19
N ALA A 48 -5.50 16.54 14.37
CA ALA A 48 -6.08 17.30 13.25
C ALA A 48 -6.67 18.64 13.70
N LYS A 49 -6.14 19.77 13.21
CA LYS A 49 -6.55 21.14 13.50
C LYS A 49 -7.21 21.80 12.30
N GLU A 50 -6.78 21.42 11.11
CA GLU A 50 -7.31 21.90 9.84
C GLU A 50 -7.23 20.81 8.77
N ILE A 51 -8.05 20.94 7.74
CA ILE A 51 -8.03 20.05 6.58
C ILE A 51 -7.50 20.89 5.39
N VAL A 52 -6.27 20.57 4.96
CA VAL A 52 -5.62 21.24 3.82
C VAL A 52 -6.13 20.66 2.51
N ASP A 53 -6.25 19.35 2.43
CA ASP A 53 -6.89 18.63 1.33
C ASP A 53 -7.60 17.37 1.85
N PRO A 54 -8.67 16.91 1.17
CA PRO A 54 -9.43 15.75 1.61
C PRO A 54 -8.64 14.47 1.40
N LEU A 55 -8.95 13.46 2.25
CA LEU A 55 -8.42 12.11 2.16
C LEU A 55 -9.43 11.18 1.50
N PHE A 56 -8.95 10.31 0.62
CA PHE A 56 -9.81 9.40 -0.13
C PHE A 56 -9.44 7.93 0.06
N ALA A 57 -10.45 7.09 0.05
CA ALA A 57 -10.33 5.68 -0.31
C ALA A 57 -10.69 5.56 -1.79
N LYS A 58 -9.74 5.11 -2.61
CA LYS A 58 -9.90 4.96 -4.07
C LYS A 58 -9.65 3.52 -4.46
N GLY A 59 -10.60 2.93 -5.18
CA GLY A 59 -10.49 1.53 -5.55
C GLY A 59 -11.08 1.21 -6.90
N ILE A 60 -10.75 0.00 -7.32
CA ILE A 60 -11.37 -0.69 -8.46
C ILE A 60 -11.78 -2.09 -8.05
N VAL A 61 -12.86 -2.58 -8.65
CA VAL A 61 -13.27 -3.99 -8.59
C VAL A 61 -13.12 -4.56 -10.00
N LEU A 62 -12.24 -5.53 -10.17
CA LEU A 62 -12.07 -6.28 -11.40
C LEU A 62 -12.90 -7.57 -11.31
N ILE A 63 -13.84 -7.73 -12.24
CA ILE A 63 -14.79 -8.84 -12.31
C ILE A 63 -14.54 -9.59 -13.63
N GLY A 64 -14.56 -10.91 -13.61
CA GLY A 64 -14.32 -11.75 -14.79
C GLY A 64 -13.34 -12.90 -14.56
N GLY A 65 -12.56 -12.85 -13.46
CA GLY A 65 -11.77 -13.97 -12.96
C GLY A 65 -12.60 -14.96 -12.13
N GLU A 66 -11.93 -15.85 -11.38
CA GLU A 66 -12.59 -16.82 -10.48
C GLU A 66 -13.50 -16.12 -9.45
N LYS A 67 -13.02 -15.04 -8.89
CA LYS A 67 -13.76 -14.14 -7.98
C LYS A 67 -13.40 -12.69 -8.28
N PRO A 68 -14.27 -11.73 -7.93
CA PRO A 68 -13.92 -10.32 -8.02
C PRO A 68 -12.67 -10.01 -7.19
N VAL A 69 -11.75 -9.23 -7.75
CA VAL A 69 -10.56 -8.72 -7.08
C VAL A 69 -10.72 -7.22 -6.85
N VAL A 70 -10.49 -6.78 -5.63
CA VAL A 70 -10.53 -5.37 -5.26
C VAL A 70 -9.11 -4.87 -5.03
N LEU A 71 -8.69 -3.83 -5.76
CA LEU A 71 -7.48 -3.07 -5.47
C LEU A 71 -7.90 -1.76 -4.82
N LEU A 72 -7.42 -1.47 -3.61
CA LEU A 72 -7.88 -0.35 -2.79
C LEU A 72 -6.70 0.40 -2.18
N SER A 73 -6.62 1.70 -2.44
CA SER A 73 -5.65 2.63 -1.88
C SER A 73 -6.35 3.60 -0.94
N ILE A 74 -5.83 3.80 0.27
CA ILE A 74 -6.42 4.66 1.30
C ILE A 74 -5.42 5.73 1.72
N ASP A 75 -5.86 6.99 1.74
CA ASP A 75 -5.06 8.16 2.14
C ASP A 75 -4.88 8.24 3.67
N TRP A 76 -4.54 7.14 4.31
CA TRP A 76 -4.21 7.04 5.72
C TRP A 76 -2.75 6.63 5.93
N CYS A 77 -2.24 6.88 7.14
CA CYS A 77 -0.87 6.48 7.52
C CYS A 77 -0.77 4.96 7.61
N GLU A 78 -1.57 4.33 8.47
CA GLU A 78 -1.59 2.88 8.66
C GLU A 78 -2.97 2.34 9.01
N ILE A 79 -3.22 1.10 8.59
CA ILE A 79 -4.38 0.31 9.00
C ILE A 79 -3.86 -1.04 9.51
N ARG A 80 -4.19 -1.40 10.76
CA ARG A 80 -3.51 -2.43 11.53
C ARG A 80 -4.49 -3.42 12.13
N ASN A 81 -4.09 -4.69 12.22
CA ASN A 81 -4.76 -5.75 12.96
C ASN A 81 -6.28 -5.84 12.66
N ASP A 82 -7.14 -5.72 13.68
CA ASP A 82 -8.59 -5.82 13.53
C ASP A 82 -9.17 -4.69 12.67
N ALA A 83 -8.58 -3.51 12.67
CA ALA A 83 -8.97 -2.44 11.76
C ALA A 83 -8.77 -2.86 10.30
N TYR A 84 -7.62 -3.46 9.97
CA TYR A 84 -7.31 -3.95 8.63
C TYR A 84 -8.25 -5.11 8.21
N ASN A 85 -8.48 -6.06 9.11
CA ASN A 85 -9.40 -7.16 8.87
C ASN A 85 -10.82 -6.64 8.62
N ARG A 86 -11.29 -5.67 9.42
CA ARG A 86 -12.61 -5.07 9.27
C ARG A 86 -12.81 -4.39 7.91
N TRP A 87 -11.83 -3.64 7.44
CA TRP A 87 -11.84 -3.08 6.09
C TRP A 87 -12.02 -4.18 5.04
N ARG A 88 -11.19 -5.21 5.08
CA ARG A 88 -11.24 -6.31 4.08
C ARG A 88 -12.56 -7.08 4.11
N GLU A 89 -13.11 -7.37 5.29
CA GLU A 89 -14.36 -8.08 5.46
C GLU A 89 -15.53 -7.32 4.82
N VAL A 90 -15.69 -6.04 5.16
CA VAL A 90 -16.82 -5.24 4.70
C VAL A 90 -16.71 -4.92 3.20
N ILE A 91 -15.51 -4.64 2.72
CA ILE A 91 -15.28 -4.41 1.28
C ILE A 91 -15.47 -5.71 0.48
N ALA A 92 -15.05 -6.87 0.99
CA ALA A 92 -15.27 -8.16 0.36
C ALA A 92 -16.77 -8.48 0.26
N GLU A 93 -17.53 -8.26 1.34
CA GLU A 93 -18.99 -8.41 1.33
C GLU A 93 -19.64 -7.52 0.27
N ALA A 94 -19.25 -6.24 0.20
CA ALA A 94 -19.76 -5.29 -0.76
C ALA A 94 -19.44 -5.68 -2.23
N ALA A 95 -18.27 -6.27 -2.46
CA ALA A 95 -17.82 -6.71 -3.79
C ALA A 95 -18.29 -8.13 -4.18
N GLY A 96 -18.91 -8.87 -3.26
CA GLY A 96 -19.29 -10.27 -3.47
C GLY A 96 -18.07 -11.20 -3.61
N THR A 97 -17.03 -10.98 -2.82
CA THR A 97 -15.77 -11.74 -2.86
C THR A 97 -15.33 -12.18 -1.46
N THR A 98 -14.06 -12.57 -1.29
CA THR A 98 -13.50 -12.93 0.03
C THR A 98 -12.49 -11.88 0.51
N PRO A 99 -12.23 -11.77 1.82
CA PRO A 99 -11.28 -10.81 2.37
C PRO A 99 -9.88 -10.91 1.74
N GLN A 100 -9.43 -12.10 1.33
CA GLN A 100 -8.14 -12.30 0.66
C GLN A 100 -8.07 -11.61 -0.72
N HIS A 101 -9.22 -11.50 -1.43
CA HIS A 101 -9.29 -10.84 -2.74
C HIS A 101 -9.41 -9.31 -2.63
N VAL A 102 -9.35 -8.74 -1.41
CA VAL A 102 -9.24 -7.31 -1.17
C VAL A 102 -7.79 -6.95 -0.88
N LEU A 103 -7.10 -6.44 -1.90
CA LEU A 103 -5.73 -5.95 -1.81
C LEU A 103 -5.78 -4.48 -1.41
N LEU A 104 -5.69 -4.23 -0.11
CA LEU A 104 -5.80 -2.92 0.50
C LEU A 104 -4.44 -2.43 0.96
N ALA A 105 -4.05 -1.21 0.57
CA ALA A 105 -2.85 -0.54 1.04
C ALA A 105 -3.15 0.88 1.51
N ALA A 106 -2.52 1.30 2.60
CA ALA A 106 -2.44 2.70 2.98
C ALA A 106 -1.38 3.40 2.12
N ILE A 107 -1.52 4.71 1.90
CA ILE A 107 -0.47 5.51 1.22
C ILE A 107 0.66 5.86 2.20
N HIS A 108 0.36 5.94 3.49
CA HIS A 108 1.31 6.16 4.59
C HIS A 108 1.79 7.61 4.77
N GLN A 109 1.02 8.60 4.36
CA GLN A 109 1.31 9.99 4.70
C GLN A 109 1.03 10.27 6.19
N HIS A 110 1.84 11.13 6.84
CA HIS A 110 1.89 11.20 8.31
C HIS A 110 0.79 12.06 8.97
N ASP A 111 0.32 13.15 8.35
CA ASP A 111 -0.76 13.99 8.89
C ASP A 111 -2.15 13.34 8.71
N THR A 112 -2.23 12.03 8.95
CA THR A 112 -3.42 11.22 8.70
C THR A 112 -3.58 10.11 9.76
N PRO A 113 -4.72 9.38 9.79
CA PRO A 113 -4.96 8.34 10.77
C PRO A 113 -4.00 7.15 10.72
N VAL A 114 -3.66 6.64 11.90
CA VAL A 114 -3.29 5.24 12.13
C VAL A 114 -4.48 4.58 12.82
N ALA A 115 -4.98 3.46 12.31
CA ALA A 115 -6.10 2.74 12.88
C ALA A 115 -5.67 1.36 13.41
N ASP A 116 -5.79 1.14 14.72
CA ASP A 116 -5.62 -0.15 15.39
C ASP A 116 -6.67 -0.27 16.50
N LEU A 117 -7.78 -0.96 16.19
CA LEU A 117 -8.93 -1.04 17.10
C LEU A 117 -8.62 -1.83 18.38
N THR A 118 -7.81 -2.88 18.28
CA THR A 118 -7.38 -3.68 19.43
C THR A 118 -6.48 -2.85 20.37
N ALA A 119 -5.54 -2.10 19.83
CA ALA A 119 -4.70 -1.20 20.62
C ALA A 119 -5.52 -0.08 21.26
N GLN A 120 -6.45 0.57 20.51
CA GLN A 120 -7.31 1.62 21.07
C GLN A 120 -8.16 1.09 22.22
N LYS A 121 -8.73 -0.12 22.08
CA LYS A 121 -9.50 -0.73 23.18
C LYS A 121 -8.66 -0.93 24.45
N MET A 122 -7.39 -1.36 24.32
CA MET A 122 -6.50 -1.48 25.49
C MET A 122 -6.18 -0.12 26.09
N LEU A 123 -6.07 0.94 25.29
CA LEU A 123 -5.87 2.31 25.75
C LEU A 123 -7.09 2.86 26.48
N ASP A 124 -8.30 2.56 26.02
CA ASP A 124 -9.54 2.93 26.69
C ASP A 124 -9.61 2.33 28.11
N GLU A 125 -9.17 1.06 28.28
CA GLU A 125 -9.13 0.37 29.58
C GLU A 125 -8.18 1.03 30.59
N VAL A 126 -7.24 1.86 30.14
CA VAL A 126 -6.28 2.59 30.99
C VAL A 126 -6.49 4.11 30.97
N GLY A 127 -7.68 4.57 30.54
CA GLY A 127 -8.09 5.98 30.56
C GLY A 127 -7.46 6.85 29.48
N LEU A 128 -7.12 6.26 28.33
CA LEU A 128 -6.57 6.95 27.15
C LEU A 128 -7.52 6.82 25.96
N GLU A 129 -8.80 7.17 26.19
CA GLU A 129 -9.83 7.14 25.17
C GLU A 129 -9.44 8.02 23.98
N LYS A 130 -9.59 7.48 22.77
CA LYS A 130 -9.33 8.19 21.51
C LYS A 130 -7.90 8.73 21.36
N SER A 131 -6.91 8.18 22.07
CA SER A 131 -5.54 8.67 22.02
C SER A 131 -4.76 8.19 20.79
N LEU A 132 -5.19 7.07 20.19
CA LEU A 132 -4.57 6.49 18.99
C LEU A 132 -5.43 6.69 17.76
N CYS A 133 -6.73 6.36 17.83
CA CYS A 133 -7.68 6.54 16.74
C CYS A 133 -9.13 6.69 17.27
N PHE A 134 -10.02 7.15 16.40
CA PHE A 134 -11.46 7.19 16.66
C PHE A 134 -12.12 5.96 16.02
N ALA A 135 -12.50 4.98 16.83
CA ALA A 135 -13.09 3.72 16.35
C ALA A 135 -14.44 3.93 15.61
N ASP A 136 -15.25 4.88 16.06
CA ASP A 136 -16.49 5.30 15.41
C ASP A 136 -16.23 5.87 14.00
N PHE A 137 -15.25 6.77 13.85
CA PHE A 137 -14.87 7.31 12.56
C PHE A 137 -14.27 6.23 11.64
N HIS A 138 -13.48 5.31 12.18
CA HIS A 138 -12.96 4.17 11.40
C HIS A 138 -14.12 3.39 10.76
N GLU A 139 -15.14 3.00 11.55
CA GLU A 139 -16.29 2.26 11.04
C GLU A 139 -17.10 3.07 10.01
N GLU A 140 -17.29 4.38 10.24
CA GLU A 140 -17.95 5.26 9.25
C GLU A 140 -17.20 5.28 7.91
N ALA A 141 -15.86 5.38 7.93
CA ALA A 141 -15.03 5.38 6.73
C ALA A 141 -15.15 4.05 5.96
N VAL A 142 -15.12 2.92 6.70
CA VAL A 142 -15.33 1.58 6.14
C VAL A 142 -16.69 1.48 5.45
N GLN A 143 -17.77 1.83 6.13
CA GLN A 143 -19.13 1.72 5.60
C GLN A 143 -19.37 2.67 4.42
N ARG A 144 -18.84 3.89 4.48
CA ARG A 144 -18.91 4.87 3.38
C ARG A 144 -18.21 4.35 2.13
N THR A 145 -17.06 3.73 2.29
CA THR A 145 -16.30 3.13 1.18
C THR A 145 -17.02 1.93 0.59
N ALA A 146 -17.57 1.05 1.43
CA ALA A 146 -18.37 -0.08 0.98
C ALA A 146 -19.63 0.35 0.22
N GLN A 147 -20.27 1.44 0.66
CA GLN A 147 -21.43 1.98 -0.06
C GLN A 147 -21.02 2.54 -1.44
N ALA A 148 -19.94 3.30 -1.50
CA ALA A 148 -19.41 3.80 -2.78
C ALA A 148 -19.06 2.67 -3.75
N LEU A 149 -18.51 1.55 -3.23
CA LEU A 149 -18.25 0.36 -4.04
C LEU A 149 -19.56 -0.27 -4.54
N ARG A 150 -20.56 -0.50 -3.67
CA ARG A 150 -21.87 -1.06 -4.09
C ARG A 150 -22.52 -0.21 -5.19
N ASP A 151 -22.50 1.10 -5.04
CA ASP A 151 -23.08 2.02 -6.03
C ASP A 151 -22.34 1.92 -7.37
N ALA A 152 -21.01 1.80 -7.34
CA ALA A 152 -20.17 1.70 -8.54
C ALA A 152 -20.37 0.38 -9.32
N LEU A 153 -20.74 -0.73 -8.66
CA LEU A 153 -20.93 -2.01 -9.33
C LEU A 153 -21.99 -1.95 -10.43
N SER A 154 -23.03 -1.11 -10.26
CA SER A 154 -24.06 -0.92 -11.28
C SER A 154 -23.59 -0.21 -12.55
N SER A 155 -22.44 0.46 -12.48
CA SER A 155 -21.78 1.21 -13.57
C SER A 155 -20.46 0.57 -14.02
N ALA A 156 -20.25 -0.72 -13.69
CA ALA A 156 -19.08 -1.46 -14.16
C ALA A 156 -19.06 -1.47 -15.71
N GLN A 157 -17.90 -1.19 -16.25
CA GLN A 157 -17.73 -1.11 -17.71
C GLN A 157 -16.74 -2.18 -18.21
N PRO A 158 -16.87 -2.64 -19.48
CA PRO A 158 -15.94 -3.61 -20.04
C PRO A 158 -14.51 -3.11 -20.00
N VAL A 159 -13.57 -4.03 -19.71
CA VAL A 159 -12.14 -3.82 -19.87
C VAL A 159 -11.55 -4.94 -20.72
N THR A 160 -10.91 -4.57 -21.82
CA THR A 160 -10.40 -5.48 -22.82
C THR A 160 -8.88 -5.61 -22.79
N HIS A 161 -8.20 -4.61 -22.24
CA HIS A 161 -6.74 -4.57 -22.16
C HIS A 161 -6.30 -4.05 -20.80
N TYR A 162 -5.10 -4.45 -20.42
CA TYR A 162 -4.30 -3.75 -19.41
C TYR A 162 -3.04 -3.18 -20.06
N GLY A 163 -2.42 -2.21 -19.41
CA GLY A 163 -1.22 -1.59 -19.92
C GLY A 163 -0.20 -1.37 -18.83
N MET A 164 1.07 -1.50 -19.17
CA MET A 164 2.20 -1.27 -18.30
C MET A 164 3.07 -0.17 -18.85
N GLY A 165 3.50 0.75 -17.98
CA GLY A 165 4.49 1.76 -18.32
C GLY A 165 5.41 2.06 -17.16
N VAL A 166 6.61 2.55 -17.45
CA VAL A 166 7.67 2.78 -16.47
C VAL A 166 8.33 4.12 -16.76
N ALA A 167 8.59 4.90 -15.72
CA ALA A 167 9.37 6.13 -15.85
C ALA A 167 10.30 6.33 -14.66
N GLN A 168 11.49 6.85 -14.93
CA GLN A 168 12.41 7.23 -13.86
C GLN A 168 11.98 8.56 -13.22
N VAL A 169 11.91 8.58 -11.89
CA VAL A 169 11.63 9.79 -11.11
C VAL A 169 12.87 10.18 -10.34
N MET A 170 13.42 11.35 -10.68
CA MET A 170 14.65 11.85 -10.10
C MET A 170 14.40 12.86 -8.99
N GLU A 171 15.31 12.90 -8.01
CA GLU A 171 15.33 13.93 -6.97
C GLU A 171 14.05 13.97 -6.10
N ILE A 172 13.52 12.79 -5.76
CA ILE A 172 12.52 12.62 -4.70
C ILE A 172 13.08 11.67 -3.65
N THR A 173 13.37 10.41 -4.04
CA THR A 173 13.71 9.37 -3.07
C THR A 173 15.19 9.31 -2.74
N SER A 174 15.52 9.01 -1.49
CA SER A 174 16.85 8.74 -0.95
C SER A 174 16.74 7.79 0.24
N ASN A 175 17.70 6.91 0.44
CA ASN A 175 17.69 5.99 1.56
C ASN A 175 17.96 6.72 2.88
N ARG A 176 17.35 6.24 3.98
CA ARG A 176 17.61 6.72 5.35
C ARG A 176 18.99 6.32 5.84
N ARG A 177 19.52 5.21 5.34
CA ARG A 177 20.85 4.71 5.63
C ARG A 177 21.90 5.70 5.10
N LEU A 178 22.80 6.09 5.95
CA LEU A 178 23.87 7.04 5.69
C LEU A 178 25.21 6.33 5.88
N VAL A 179 26.07 6.41 4.88
CA VAL A 179 27.47 6.00 4.99
C VAL A 179 28.33 7.26 5.05
N HIS A 180 28.92 7.50 6.20
CA HIS A 180 29.77 8.65 6.45
C HIS A 180 31.17 8.46 5.86
N PRO A 181 31.95 9.55 5.62
CA PRO A 181 33.29 9.47 5.06
C PRO A 181 34.28 8.63 5.88
N ASP A 182 34.06 8.48 7.18
CA ASP A 182 34.87 7.66 8.09
C ASP A 182 34.40 6.18 8.12
N GLY A 183 33.37 5.83 7.34
CA GLY A 183 32.77 4.50 7.27
C GLY A 183 31.71 4.21 8.33
N ALA A 184 31.39 5.16 9.20
CA ALA A 184 30.27 5.01 10.14
C ALA A 184 28.93 4.94 9.40
N ILE A 185 28.00 4.15 9.94
CA ILE A 185 26.65 3.98 9.39
C ILE A 185 25.64 4.45 10.41
N ASP A 186 24.66 5.22 9.98
CA ASP A 186 23.46 5.55 10.74
C ASP A 186 22.20 5.64 9.84
N PHE A 187 21.04 5.91 10.42
CA PHE A 187 19.74 6.01 9.74
C PHE A 187 19.12 7.41 9.97
N GLY A 188 19.93 8.44 9.99
CA GLY A 188 19.55 9.81 10.38
C GLY A 188 18.80 10.61 9.30
N ARG A 189 18.67 10.10 8.04
CA ARG A 189 17.92 10.83 7.02
C ARG A 189 16.43 10.63 7.18
N ASN A 190 15.75 11.67 7.64
CA ASN A 190 14.30 11.70 7.85
C ASN A 190 13.55 12.30 6.64
N SER A 191 12.35 12.86 6.86
CA SER A 191 11.53 13.53 5.84
C SER A 191 12.23 14.74 5.21
N SER A 192 13.05 15.42 6.00
CA SER A 192 13.91 16.53 5.60
C SER A 192 15.29 16.37 6.22
N SER A 193 16.30 16.95 5.62
CA SER A 193 17.67 16.84 6.12
C SER A 193 18.36 18.21 6.07
N PRO A 194 19.24 18.50 7.05
CA PRO A 194 20.15 19.63 6.94
C PRO A 194 21.16 19.41 5.78
N PRO A 195 21.78 20.48 5.26
CA PRO A 195 22.62 20.41 4.06
C PRO A 195 23.72 19.37 4.10
N GLU A 196 24.36 19.17 5.25
CA GLU A 196 25.44 18.18 5.44
C GLU A 196 24.95 16.73 5.27
N ILE A 197 23.79 16.40 5.78
CA ILE A 197 23.15 15.09 5.58
C ILE A 197 22.61 14.96 4.16
N GLY A 198 22.03 16.03 3.61
CA GLY A 198 21.60 16.09 2.21
C GLY A 198 22.74 15.90 1.21
N ALA A 199 23.98 16.26 1.56
CA ALA A 199 25.16 16.07 0.71
C ALA A 199 25.59 14.59 0.58
N LEU A 200 25.28 13.74 1.56
CA LEU A 200 25.64 12.31 1.56
C LEU A 200 24.98 11.54 0.40
N PRO A 201 25.56 10.40 -0.04
CA PRO A 201 25.00 9.58 -1.15
C PRO A 201 23.53 9.20 -0.94
N ILE A 202 22.87 8.86 -2.03
CA ILE A 202 21.45 8.43 -2.02
C ILE A 202 21.28 7.06 -1.38
N ASP A 203 22.29 6.18 -1.55
CA ASP A 203 22.28 4.75 -1.23
C ASP A 203 21.20 3.97 -2.03
N LEU A 204 20.74 2.80 -1.55
CA LEU A 204 19.82 1.92 -2.27
C LEU A 204 18.42 2.53 -2.37
N VAL A 205 17.95 2.71 -3.59
CA VAL A 205 16.57 3.16 -3.90
C VAL A 205 16.06 2.45 -5.15
N ASP A 206 14.73 2.41 -5.34
CA ASP A 206 14.12 2.12 -6.65
C ASP A 206 13.63 3.44 -7.27
N PRO A 207 14.33 3.99 -8.27
CA PRO A 207 13.96 5.27 -8.87
C PRO A 207 12.82 5.16 -9.90
N TRP A 208 12.30 3.93 -10.15
CA TRP A 208 11.34 3.67 -11.20
C TRP A 208 9.90 3.69 -10.68
N LEU A 209 9.12 4.64 -11.17
CA LEU A 209 7.67 4.64 -11.02
C LEU A 209 7.07 3.68 -12.05
N ARG A 210 6.17 2.81 -11.59
CA ARG A 210 5.43 1.87 -12.44
C ARG A 210 3.97 2.27 -12.51
N SER A 211 3.39 2.15 -13.71
CA SER A 211 1.98 2.38 -13.98
C SER A 211 1.33 1.10 -14.49
N LEU A 212 0.22 0.71 -13.89
CA LEU A 212 -0.69 -0.33 -14.37
C LEU A 212 -2.02 0.35 -14.75
N SER A 213 -2.48 0.15 -15.97
CA SER A 213 -3.70 0.79 -16.47
C SER A 213 -4.66 -0.22 -17.07
N PHE A 214 -5.96 0.08 -17.01
CA PHE A 214 -7.05 -0.76 -17.56
C PHE A 214 -7.80 0.02 -18.62
N TRP A 215 -8.15 -0.66 -19.75
CA TRP A 215 -8.64 -0.02 -20.95
C TRP A 215 -9.85 -0.74 -21.53
N ASN A 216 -10.82 0.04 -22.01
CA ASN A 216 -11.86 -0.44 -22.92
C ASN A 216 -11.48 -0.03 -24.35
N GLY A 217 -10.91 -0.97 -25.11
CA GLY A 217 -10.27 -0.65 -26.39
C GLY A 217 -9.13 0.38 -26.22
N ASP A 218 -9.31 1.57 -26.78
CA ASP A 218 -8.35 2.67 -26.68
C ASP A 218 -8.68 3.69 -25.59
N THR A 219 -9.76 3.48 -24.84
CA THR A 219 -10.19 4.40 -23.78
C THR A 219 -9.68 3.90 -22.42
N PRO A 220 -8.85 4.67 -21.70
CA PRO A 220 -8.41 4.31 -20.36
C PRO A 220 -9.58 4.43 -19.36
N VAL A 221 -9.70 3.45 -18.46
CA VAL A 221 -10.72 3.38 -17.40
C VAL A 221 -10.14 3.70 -16.04
N ALA A 222 -8.98 3.12 -15.75
CA ALA A 222 -8.27 3.33 -14.49
C ALA A 222 -6.76 3.30 -14.71
N VAL A 223 -6.03 4.10 -13.92
CA VAL A 223 -4.57 4.14 -13.90
C VAL A 223 -4.10 4.07 -12.45
N LEU A 224 -3.30 3.07 -12.16
CA LEU A 224 -2.65 2.84 -10.88
C LEU A 224 -1.18 3.20 -11.03
N SER A 225 -0.63 3.98 -10.12
CA SER A 225 0.80 4.35 -10.09
C SER A 225 1.42 3.90 -8.78
N SER A 226 2.64 3.37 -8.82
CA SER A 226 3.40 2.99 -7.63
C SER A 226 4.82 3.54 -7.68
N TYR A 227 5.26 4.10 -6.56
CA TYR A 227 6.62 4.63 -6.41
C TYR A 227 7.13 4.43 -4.97
N ALA A 228 8.36 3.96 -4.83
CA ALA A 228 8.97 3.70 -3.53
C ALA A 228 9.53 4.99 -2.91
N VAL A 229 8.73 5.64 -2.09
CA VAL A 229 9.12 6.78 -1.26
C VAL A 229 8.19 6.91 -0.06
N HIS A 230 8.75 7.15 1.11
CA HIS A 230 7.97 7.51 2.30
C HIS A 230 7.27 8.86 2.05
N PRO A 231 5.94 8.91 2.06
CA PRO A 231 5.18 10.07 1.58
C PRO A 231 5.06 11.16 2.65
N MET A 232 6.18 11.71 3.07
CA MET A 232 6.25 12.75 4.08
C MET A 232 7.15 13.90 3.61
N SER A 233 6.56 15.08 3.42
CA SER A 233 7.27 16.30 3.04
C SER A 233 7.39 17.29 4.21
N HIS A 234 6.29 17.86 4.62
CA HIS A 234 6.10 18.75 5.77
C HIS A 234 4.89 18.24 6.55
N TYR A 235 5.07 17.91 7.83
CA TYR A 235 4.02 17.26 8.60
C TYR A 235 4.15 17.51 10.12
N GLY A 236 3.17 17.03 10.88
CA GLY A 236 3.21 17.01 12.34
C GLY A 236 2.63 18.26 13.01
N LYS A 237 1.97 19.14 12.25
CA LYS A 237 1.37 20.38 12.77
C LYS A 237 -0.17 20.35 12.85
N GLY A 238 -0.77 19.20 12.55
CA GLY A 238 -2.23 19.01 12.56
C GLY A 238 -2.92 19.46 11.28
N SER A 239 -2.18 19.60 10.19
CA SER A 239 -2.72 19.96 8.87
C SER A 239 -2.98 18.70 8.08
N VAL A 240 -4.22 18.17 8.15
CA VAL A 240 -4.62 16.94 7.43
C VAL A 240 -4.41 17.12 5.93
N THR A 241 -3.68 16.17 5.32
CA THR A 241 -3.30 16.23 3.90
C THR A 241 -2.90 14.86 3.36
N ALA A 242 -3.21 14.61 2.08
CA ALA A 242 -2.69 13.44 1.36
C ALA A 242 -1.23 13.64 0.87
N ASP A 243 -0.54 14.68 1.34
CA ASP A 243 0.85 15.06 1.05
C ASP A 243 1.13 15.13 -0.48
N PHE A 244 2.40 15.12 -0.89
CA PHE A 244 2.77 15.24 -2.30
C PHE A 244 2.23 14.12 -3.20
N PRO A 245 2.01 12.86 -2.75
CA PRO A 245 1.39 11.84 -3.60
C PRO A 245 -0.07 12.16 -3.93
N GLY A 246 -0.86 12.59 -2.94
CA GLY A 246 -2.25 12.98 -3.17
C GLY A 246 -2.36 14.19 -4.10
N MET A 247 -1.46 15.18 -3.94
CA MET A 247 -1.38 16.33 -4.86
C MET A 247 -1.02 15.91 -6.29
N ALA A 248 -0.06 15.00 -6.47
CA ALA A 248 0.33 14.48 -7.79
C ALA A 248 -0.83 13.72 -8.45
N ARG A 249 -1.51 12.86 -7.69
CA ARG A 249 -2.71 12.15 -8.13
C ARG A 249 -3.82 13.13 -8.55
N ALA A 250 -4.10 14.15 -7.76
CA ALA A 250 -5.10 15.17 -8.09
C ALA A 250 -4.77 15.95 -9.38
N LEU A 251 -3.50 16.15 -9.70
CA LEU A 251 -3.07 16.72 -10.98
C LEU A 251 -3.37 15.73 -12.14
N ARG A 252 -3.14 14.44 -11.96
CA ARG A 252 -3.47 13.41 -12.98
C ARG A 252 -4.98 13.31 -13.21
N GLU A 253 -5.80 13.43 -12.16
CA GLU A 253 -7.26 13.46 -12.28
C GLU A 253 -7.75 14.64 -13.14
N LYS A 254 -7.08 15.79 -13.03
CA LYS A 254 -7.37 16.96 -13.88
C LYS A 254 -6.97 16.75 -15.35
N ASP A 255 -5.87 16.05 -15.59
CA ASP A 255 -5.42 15.72 -16.97
C ASP A 255 -6.34 14.70 -17.66
N MET A 256 -6.93 13.79 -16.90
CA MET A 256 -7.68 12.66 -17.40
C MET A 256 -9.06 12.55 -16.71
N PRO A 257 -9.98 13.51 -16.97
CA PRO A 257 -11.30 13.49 -16.35
C PRO A 257 -12.07 12.20 -16.67
N GLY A 258 -12.67 11.59 -15.65
CA GLY A 258 -13.42 10.35 -15.78
C GLY A 258 -12.58 9.07 -15.75
N VAL A 259 -11.26 9.17 -15.70
CA VAL A 259 -10.36 8.04 -15.51
C VAL A 259 -9.94 7.94 -14.04
N GLN A 260 -10.22 6.81 -13.41
CA GLN A 260 -9.83 6.60 -12.00
C GLN A 260 -8.31 6.66 -11.86
N GLN A 261 -7.82 7.57 -11.03
CA GLN A 261 -6.39 7.67 -10.69
C GLN A 261 -6.16 7.12 -9.28
N MET A 262 -5.24 6.18 -9.15
CA MET A 262 -4.84 5.61 -7.88
C MET A 262 -3.32 5.74 -7.70
N TYR A 263 -2.89 5.90 -6.46
CA TYR A 263 -1.49 5.89 -6.10
C TYR A 263 -1.25 4.88 -4.99
N PHE A 264 -0.15 4.16 -5.07
CA PHE A 264 0.35 3.26 -4.04
C PHE A 264 1.79 3.64 -3.71
N SER A 265 2.13 3.71 -2.44
CA SER A 265 3.52 3.74 -2.05
C SER A 265 4.10 2.34 -2.23
N GLY A 266 5.27 2.23 -2.86
CA GLY A 266 6.03 0.99 -2.89
C GLY A 266 6.64 0.67 -1.52
N CYS A 267 7.45 -0.38 -1.43
CA CYS A 267 8.22 -0.65 -0.22
C CYS A 267 9.17 0.51 0.06
N SER A 268 8.90 1.26 1.11
CA SER A 268 9.60 2.51 1.39
C SER A 268 9.91 2.76 2.87
N GLY A 269 9.98 1.70 3.69
CA GLY A 269 10.30 1.84 5.09
C GLY A 269 11.64 2.55 5.34
N ASP A 270 12.63 2.31 4.50
CA ASP A 270 13.97 2.89 4.58
C ASP A 270 14.25 4.01 3.55
N VAL A 271 13.28 4.39 2.72
CA VAL A 271 13.50 5.44 1.71
C VAL A 271 12.56 6.64 1.90
N THR A 272 13.10 7.84 1.75
CA THR A 272 12.42 9.10 2.09
C THR A 272 12.85 10.22 1.13
N ALA A 273 12.10 11.33 1.12
CA ALA A 273 12.47 12.53 0.37
C ALA A 273 13.60 13.36 1.01
N GLY A 274 14.16 12.94 2.13
CA GLY A 274 15.01 13.75 2.99
C GLY A 274 16.24 14.38 2.35
N LYS A 275 16.83 13.79 1.31
CA LYS A 275 17.93 14.44 0.56
C LYS A 275 17.47 15.67 -0.24
N PHE A 276 16.24 15.63 -0.73
CA PHE A 276 15.69 16.62 -1.69
C PHE A 276 14.60 17.49 -1.06
N ASN A 277 14.45 17.42 0.26
CA ASN A 277 13.43 18.13 1.02
C ASN A 277 14.08 18.85 2.22
N ASP A 278 13.83 20.14 2.36
CA ASP A 278 14.28 20.96 3.49
C ASP A 278 13.22 21.09 4.61
N GLY A 279 12.07 20.41 4.46
CA GLY A 279 10.97 20.40 5.42
C GLY A 279 10.07 21.64 5.39
N LYS A 280 10.29 22.56 4.45
CA LYS A 280 9.41 23.72 4.30
C LYS A 280 8.14 23.37 3.53
N PRO A 281 6.99 24.01 3.83
CA PRO A 281 5.73 23.76 3.13
C PRO A 281 5.82 23.94 1.61
N GLU A 282 6.67 24.87 1.13
CA GLU A 282 6.88 25.20 -0.28
C GLU A 282 7.49 24.05 -1.09
N ASN A 283 8.16 23.09 -0.42
CA ASN A 283 8.74 21.93 -1.08
C ASN A 283 7.70 20.85 -1.44
N ARG A 284 6.57 20.76 -0.72
CA ARG A 284 5.53 19.76 -1.01
C ARG A 284 5.03 19.86 -2.46
N PRO A 285 4.61 21.04 -2.98
CA PRO A 285 4.21 21.15 -4.39
C PRO A 285 5.34 20.88 -5.37
N VAL A 286 6.61 21.11 -5.02
CA VAL A 286 7.76 20.76 -5.87
C VAL A 286 7.91 19.24 -6.00
N LEU A 287 7.86 18.51 -4.88
CA LEU A 287 7.88 17.05 -4.87
C LEU A 287 6.66 16.47 -5.61
N ALA A 288 5.46 17.05 -5.37
CA ALA A 288 4.24 16.68 -6.06
C ALA A 288 4.36 16.83 -7.58
N LYS A 289 4.97 17.90 -8.06
CA LYS A 289 5.16 18.15 -9.51
C LYS A 289 6.15 17.14 -10.13
N LYS A 290 7.22 16.80 -9.43
CA LYS A 290 8.17 15.78 -9.88
C LYS A 290 7.50 14.39 -9.98
N LEU A 291 6.74 14.00 -8.96
CA LEU A 291 5.99 12.74 -8.94
C LEU A 291 4.91 12.71 -10.05
N TYR A 292 4.14 13.78 -10.20
CA TYR A 292 3.17 13.95 -11.29
C TYR A 292 3.80 13.76 -12.67
N ASN A 293 4.97 14.37 -12.90
CA ASN A 293 5.69 14.22 -14.18
C ASN A 293 6.08 12.77 -14.41
N GLY A 294 6.53 12.05 -13.37
CA GLY A 294 6.80 10.60 -13.44
C GLY A 294 5.56 9.78 -13.74
N MET A 295 4.43 10.05 -13.04
CA MET A 295 3.15 9.38 -13.30
C MET A 295 2.68 9.60 -14.74
N LYS A 296 2.83 10.83 -15.25
CA LYS A 296 2.48 11.17 -16.64
C LYS A 296 3.38 10.43 -17.63
N ALA A 297 4.70 10.47 -17.43
CA ALA A 297 5.65 9.82 -18.31
C ALA A 297 5.48 8.29 -18.33
N ALA A 298 5.26 7.66 -17.17
CA ALA A 298 4.99 6.22 -17.10
C ALA A 298 3.68 5.85 -17.81
N PHE A 299 2.64 6.69 -17.72
CA PHE A 299 1.41 6.45 -18.48
C PHE A 299 1.64 6.63 -20.00
N GLU A 300 2.42 7.61 -20.45
CA GLU A 300 2.77 7.84 -21.86
C GLU A 300 3.66 6.72 -22.44
N ASP A 301 4.42 6.02 -21.59
CA ASP A 301 5.24 4.83 -21.94
C ASP A 301 4.42 3.52 -21.97
N THR A 302 3.10 3.58 -21.85
CA THR A 302 2.25 2.39 -21.72
C THR A 302 2.32 1.48 -22.95
N GLU A 303 2.73 0.24 -22.72
CA GLU A 303 2.50 -0.89 -23.62
C GLU A 303 1.21 -1.62 -23.21
N LYS A 304 0.31 -1.88 -24.17
CA LYS A 304 -0.99 -2.51 -23.91
C LYS A 304 -0.99 -3.98 -24.32
N PHE A 305 -1.64 -4.81 -23.49
CA PHE A 305 -1.82 -6.25 -23.68
C PHE A 305 -3.29 -6.61 -23.53
N ALA A 306 -3.74 -7.64 -24.23
CA ALA A 306 -5.10 -8.16 -24.08
C ALA A 306 -5.30 -8.68 -22.64
N LEU A 307 -6.42 -8.32 -22.03
CA LEU A 307 -6.76 -8.82 -20.69
C LEU A 307 -7.45 -10.18 -20.81
N GLU A 308 -6.67 -11.26 -20.81
CA GLU A 308 -7.15 -12.63 -20.93
C GLU A 308 -7.24 -13.36 -19.60
N LYS A 309 -6.49 -12.88 -18.58
CA LYS A 309 -6.46 -13.46 -17.24
C LYS A 309 -6.20 -12.39 -16.16
N ALA A 310 -6.59 -12.73 -14.94
CA ALA A 310 -6.28 -12.02 -13.72
C ALA A 310 -6.15 -13.08 -12.61
N ASP A 311 -5.00 -13.77 -12.58
CA ASP A 311 -4.75 -14.89 -11.69
C ASP A 311 -4.42 -14.38 -10.30
N PHE A 312 -5.37 -14.50 -9.39
CA PHE A 312 -5.16 -14.15 -7.99
C PHE A 312 -4.38 -15.25 -7.28
N ARG A 313 -3.36 -14.84 -6.50
CA ARG A 313 -2.55 -15.71 -5.68
C ARG A 313 -2.37 -15.13 -4.29
N THR A 314 -2.38 -15.98 -3.29
CA THR A 314 -2.15 -15.58 -1.91
C THR A 314 -1.37 -16.65 -1.14
N THR A 315 -0.59 -16.20 -0.16
CA THR A 315 0.08 -17.07 0.79
C THR A 315 0.05 -16.46 2.19
N PRO A 316 -0.21 -17.26 3.24
CA PRO A 316 -0.12 -16.77 4.60
C PRO A 316 1.35 -16.53 4.99
N LEU A 317 1.61 -15.37 5.60
CA LEU A 317 2.88 -14.98 6.16
C LEU A 317 2.76 -14.85 7.68
N PHE A 318 3.56 -15.61 8.41
CA PHE A 318 3.67 -15.55 9.86
C PHE A 318 5.00 -14.91 10.22
N LEU A 319 4.97 -13.69 10.74
CA LEU A 319 6.15 -12.99 11.22
C LEU A 319 6.22 -13.10 12.74
N PRO A 320 7.32 -13.61 13.31
CA PRO A 320 7.48 -13.65 14.75
C PRO A 320 7.55 -12.23 15.31
N PRO A 321 6.92 -11.99 16.48
CA PRO A 321 7.00 -10.69 17.15
C PRO A 321 8.39 -10.46 17.75
N ARG A 322 8.77 -9.19 17.83
CA ARG A 322 9.95 -8.76 18.56
C ARG A 322 9.82 -9.12 20.05
N SER A 323 10.91 -9.59 20.67
CA SER A 323 10.91 -10.08 22.07
C SER A 323 12.13 -9.69 22.87
N ASP A 324 12.99 -8.81 22.33
CA ASP A 324 14.12 -8.24 23.05
C ASP A 324 13.65 -7.27 24.15
N LYS A 325 14.58 -6.77 24.95
CA LYS A 325 14.30 -5.87 26.08
C LYS A 325 13.45 -4.66 25.65
N GLY A 326 12.36 -4.44 26.37
CA GLY A 326 11.36 -3.39 26.11
C GLY A 326 10.19 -3.87 25.25
N TYR A 327 10.24 -5.09 24.67
CA TYR A 327 9.23 -5.63 23.76
C TYR A 327 8.61 -6.96 24.23
N THR A 328 8.98 -7.45 25.42
CA THR A 328 8.27 -8.58 26.03
C THR A 328 6.83 -8.18 26.39
N GLU A 329 5.93 -9.15 26.44
CA GLU A 329 4.53 -8.89 26.81
C GLU A 329 4.40 -8.17 28.16
N GLU A 330 5.20 -8.60 29.18
CA GLU A 330 5.21 -8.00 30.50
C GLU A 330 5.66 -6.52 30.46
N GLU A 331 6.75 -6.22 29.74
CA GLU A 331 7.29 -4.85 29.62
C GLU A 331 6.35 -3.93 28.86
N LEU A 332 5.72 -4.41 27.76
CA LEU A 332 4.73 -3.65 27.04
C LEU A 332 3.49 -3.34 27.90
N TYR A 333 2.99 -4.31 28.70
CA TYR A 333 1.91 -4.04 29.64
C TYR A 333 2.34 -3.09 30.77
N ALA A 334 3.58 -3.18 31.25
CA ALA A 334 4.11 -2.25 32.23
C ALA A 334 4.12 -0.80 31.66
N THR A 335 4.64 -0.61 30.45
CA THR A 335 4.63 0.70 29.78
C THR A 335 3.21 1.23 29.54
N LEU A 336 2.29 0.38 29.07
CA LEU A 336 0.89 0.76 28.84
C LEU A 336 0.20 1.29 30.10
N ARG A 337 0.48 0.68 31.26
CA ARG A 337 -0.15 1.03 32.54
C ARG A 337 0.56 2.14 33.31
N ASP A 338 1.80 2.46 32.95
CA ASP A 338 2.60 3.49 33.66
C ASP A 338 2.12 4.89 33.26
N THR A 339 1.39 5.53 34.19
CA THR A 339 0.85 6.89 33.98
C THR A 339 1.92 7.99 33.97
N THR A 340 3.18 7.67 34.28
CA THR A 340 4.31 8.61 34.17
C THR A 340 4.91 8.69 32.77
N GLN A 341 4.62 7.69 31.92
CA GLN A 341 5.02 7.68 30.53
C GLN A 341 4.19 8.65 29.70
N LYS A 342 4.77 9.12 28.58
CA LYS A 342 4.02 9.93 27.61
C LYS A 342 2.90 9.11 26.98
N THR A 343 1.79 9.76 26.64
CA THR A 343 0.67 9.11 25.94
C THR A 343 1.12 8.34 24.70
N PHE A 344 2.01 8.92 23.90
CA PHE A 344 2.51 8.27 22.69
C PHE A 344 3.32 6.98 22.99
N ASP A 345 4.15 6.95 24.04
CA ASP A 345 4.90 5.74 24.41
C ASP A 345 3.92 4.62 24.85
N ARG A 346 2.82 4.99 25.52
CA ARG A 346 1.74 4.06 25.90
C ARG A 346 0.95 3.58 24.67
N ASN A 347 0.73 4.45 23.67
CA ASN A 347 0.14 4.07 22.39
C ASN A 347 1.03 3.07 21.64
N LEU A 348 2.35 3.28 21.60
CA LEU A 348 3.32 2.34 21.01
C LEU A 348 3.28 0.98 21.69
N ALA A 349 3.22 0.96 23.02
CA ALA A 349 3.10 -0.28 23.79
C ALA A 349 1.79 -1.02 23.48
N ALA A 350 0.68 -0.30 23.37
CA ALA A 350 -0.62 -0.88 22.99
C ALA A 350 -0.60 -1.48 21.56
N MET A 351 0.02 -0.78 20.60
CA MET A 351 0.19 -1.29 19.22
C MET A 351 1.08 -2.55 19.20
N GLY A 352 2.15 -2.59 20.01
CA GLY A 352 2.99 -3.77 20.18
C GLY A 352 2.23 -4.95 20.76
N LEU A 353 1.41 -4.72 21.79
CA LEU A 353 0.54 -5.75 22.38
C LEU A 353 -0.55 -6.24 21.39
N SER A 354 -1.10 -5.33 20.60
CA SER A 354 -2.08 -5.68 19.56
C SER A 354 -1.47 -6.62 18.52
N TRP A 355 -0.25 -6.32 18.03
CA TRP A 355 0.51 -7.20 17.13
C TRP A 355 0.84 -8.54 17.79
N LEU A 356 1.35 -8.53 19.02
CA LEU A 356 1.68 -9.75 19.77
C LEU A 356 0.46 -10.67 19.91
N LYS A 357 -0.72 -10.13 20.24
CA LYS A 357 -1.98 -10.89 20.32
C LYS A 357 -2.36 -11.51 18.98
N ARG A 358 -2.20 -10.79 17.86
CA ARG A 358 -2.41 -11.34 16.51
C ARG A 358 -1.48 -12.54 16.27
N CYS A 359 -0.19 -12.41 16.60
CA CYS A 359 0.78 -13.50 16.45
C CYS A 359 0.43 -14.71 17.31
N GLN A 360 0.06 -14.50 18.59
CA GLN A 360 -0.35 -15.55 19.52
C GLN A 360 -1.64 -16.27 19.06
N ALA A 361 -2.56 -15.56 18.43
CA ALA A 361 -3.77 -16.12 17.83
C ALA A 361 -3.51 -16.88 16.52
N GLY A 362 -2.29 -16.86 16.00
CA GLY A 362 -1.93 -17.52 14.74
C GLY A 362 -2.62 -16.90 13.51
N ILE A 363 -2.93 -15.60 13.55
CA ILE A 363 -3.59 -14.91 12.43
C ILE A 363 -2.50 -14.38 11.48
N PRO A 364 -2.40 -14.91 10.24
CA PRO A 364 -1.36 -14.52 9.30
C PRO A 364 -1.60 -13.12 8.71
N ILE A 365 -0.56 -12.62 8.04
CA ILE A 365 -0.69 -11.61 7.01
C ILE A 365 -0.84 -12.33 5.67
N ASP A 366 -1.77 -11.91 4.83
CA ASP A 366 -1.89 -12.43 3.47
C ASP A 366 -0.97 -11.63 2.53
N VAL A 367 0.08 -12.25 1.99
CA VAL A 367 0.82 -11.70 0.85
C VAL A 367 0.06 -12.09 -0.41
N CYS A 368 -0.36 -11.10 -1.21
CA CYS A 368 -1.26 -11.32 -2.34
C CYS A 368 -0.66 -10.75 -3.62
N ALA A 369 -0.89 -11.45 -4.73
CA ALA A 369 -0.54 -11.00 -6.07
C ALA A 369 -1.70 -11.22 -7.05
N VAL A 370 -1.79 -10.37 -8.08
CA VAL A 370 -2.64 -10.56 -9.25
C VAL A 370 -1.76 -10.56 -10.48
N ASP A 371 -1.72 -11.70 -11.17
CA ASP A 371 -0.90 -11.92 -12.37
C ASP A 371 -1.77 -11.76 -13.63
N PHE A 372 -1.42 -10.78 -14.46
CA PHE A 372 -2.11 -10.49 -15.72
C PHE A 372 -1.40 -11.08 -16.96
N GLY A 373 -0.20 -11.67 -16.77
CA GLY A 373 0.68 -12.17 -17.84
C GLY A 373 1.97 -11.36 -17.87
N GLU A 374 2.00 -10.25 -18.56
CA GLU A 374 3.19 -9.37 -18.66
C GLU A 374 3.29 -8.40 -17.47
N ALA A 375 2.31 -8.42 -16.58
CA ALA A 375 2.26 -7.59 -15.37
C ALA A 375 1.82 -8.39 -14.15
N VAL A 376 2.40 -8.06 -12.99
CA VAL A 376 1.95 -8.54 -11.68
C VAL A 376 1.76 -7.36 -10.74
N PHE A 377 0.58 -7.28 -10.10
CA PHE A 377 0.37 -6.41 -8.96
C PHE A 377 0.63 -7.20 -7.67
N LEU A 378 1.58 -6.76 -6.85
CA LEU A 378 1.98 -7.42 -5.60
C LEU A 378 1.70 -6.51 -4.41
N LEU A 379 0.93 -7.02 -3.43
CA LEU A 379 0.70 -6.34 -2.15
C LEU A 379 1.70 -6.84 -1.11
N MET A 380 2.49 -5.91 -0.55
CA MET A 380 3.47 -6.16 0.50
C MET A 380 2.99 -5.59 1.84
N PRO A 381 3.30 -6.23 2.97
CA PRO A 381 2.90 -5.75 4.28
C PRO A 381 3.73 -4.55 4.76
N ALA A 382 3.11 -3.71 5.55
CA ALA A 382 3.70 -2.74 6.46
C ALA A 382 4.81 -1.87 5.83
N GLU A 383 5.70 -1.35 6.65
CA GLU A 383 6.84 -0.54 6.22
C GLU A 383 8.02 -1.40 5.77
N SER A 384 7.77 -2.30 4.79
CA SER A 384 8.82 -3.13 4.18
C SER A 384 9.89 -2.24 3.55
N PHE A 385 11.17 -2.61 3.71
CA PHE A 385 12.29 -1.87 3.13
C PHE A 385 12.35 -2.05 1.61
N VAL A 386 12.97 -1.09 0.91
CA VAL A 386 13.05 -1.08 -0.56
C VAL A 386 13.76 -2.31 -1.13
N GLN A 387 14.63 -2.94 -0.37
CA GLN A 387 15.28 -4.19 -0.74
C GLN A 387 14.28 -5.29 -1.11
N TYR A 388 13.16 -5.40 -0.38
CA TYR A 388 12.12 -6.38 -0.68
C TYR A 388 11.45 -6.13 -2.04
N GLN A 389 11.23 -4.86 -2.39
CA GLN A 389 10.72 -4.48 -3.70
C GLN A 389 11.66 -4.88 -4.83
N ILE A 390 12.94 -4.54 -4.69
CA ILE A 390 13.98 -4.87 -5.68
C ILE A 390 14.13 -6.39 -5.82
N THR A 391 14.11 -7.11 -4.69
CA THR A 391 14.18 -8.57 -4.68
C THR A 391 12.97 -9.21 -5.39
N ALA A 392 11.75 -8.73 -5.11
CA ALA A 392 10.53 -9.22 -5.76
C ALA A 392 10.55 -9.00 -7.28
N GLN A 393 11.00 -7.83 -7.74
CA GLN A 393 11.19 -7.53 -9.17
C GLN A 393 12.25 -8.41 -9.81
N GLY A 394 13.35 -8.68 -9.09
CA GLY A 394 14.40 -9.58 -9.53
C GLY A 394 13.98 -11.05 -9.65
N MET A 395 12.94 -11.48 -8.91
CA MET A 395 12.36 -12.83 -9.03
C MET A 395 11.61 -13.03 -10.36
N ARG A 396 11.05 -11.97 -10.94
CA ARG A 396 10.32 -12.00 -12.20
C ARG A 396 10.83 -10.90 -13.15
N PRO A 397 12.08 -11.06 -13.66
CA PRO A 397 12.68 -10.10 -14.60
C PRO A 397 12.03 -10.12 -15.98
N ASP A 398 11.20 -11.11 -16.25
CA ASP A 398 10.44 -11.36 -17.47
C ASP A 398 9.18 -10.51 -17.57
N VAL A 399 8.65 -9.97 -16.45
CA VAL A 399 7.41 -9.20 -16.39
C VAL A 399 7.56 -7.93 -15.56
N SER A 400 6.62 -7.00 -15.70
CA SER A 400 6.59 -5.81 -14.84
C SER A 400 5.90 -6.12 -13.50
N VAL A 401 6.65 -6.08 -12.40
CA VAL A 401 6.09 -6.24 -11.04
C VAL A 401 5.85 -4.88 -10.43
N MET A 402 4.58 -4.47 -10.34
CA MET A 402 4.12 -3.29 -9.62
C MET A 402 3.85 -3.64 -8.17
N ILE A 403 4.47 -2.94 -7.23
CA ILE A 403 4.37 -3.25 -5.81
C ILE A 403 3.60 -2.16 -5.08
N ALA A 404 2.59 -2.56 -4.30
CA ALA A 404 1.98 -1.76 -3.26
C ALA A 404 2.54 -2.20 -1.91
N GLY A 405 3.23 -1.33 -1.21
CA GLY A 405 3.59 -1.49 0.19
C GLY A 405 2.42 -1.13 1.11
N TYR A 406 2.65 -1.16 2.41
CA TYR A 406 1.69 -0.70 3.43
C TYR A 406 0.32 -1.40 3.38
N GLY A 407 0.32 -2.71 3.11
CA GLY A 407 -0.81 -3.59 3.35
C GLY A 407 -1.11 -3.68 4.86
N GLU A 408 -1.26 -4.89 5.45
CA GLU A 408 -1.37 -5.02 6.91
C GLU A 408 -0.17 -4.37 7.62
N SER A 409 -0.41 -3.26 8.32
CA SER A 409 0.66 -2.40 8.84
C SER A 409 1.07 -2.70 10.29
N ALA A 410 0.49 -3.70 10.95
CA ALA A 410 0.77 -4.00 12.35
C ALA A 410 2.24 -4.33 12.68
N PRO A 411 3.04 -4.92 11.78
CA PRO A 411 4.48 -5.12 12.00
C PRO A 411 5.29 -3.83 12.20
N GLY A 412 4.81 -2.69 11.68
CA GLY A 412 5.61 -1.47 11.56
C GLY A 412 6.74 -1.65 10.53
N TYR A 413 7.93 -1.15 10.82
CA TYR A 413 9.07 -1.40 9.94
C TYR A 413 9.39 -2.89 9.81
N ILE A 414 9.70 -3.30 8.57
CA ILE A 414 10.24 -4.63 8.27
C ILE A 414 11.61 -4.44 7.60
N PRO A 415 12.69 -4.37 8.39
CA PRO A 415 14.03 -4.13 7.86
C PRO A 415 14.58 -5.34 7.11
N SER A 416 15.54 -5.09 6.21
CA SER A 416 16.39 -6.14 5.65
C SER A 416 17.40 -6.64 6.67
N ALA A 417 17.97 -7.82 6.47
CA ALA A 417 19.02 -8.36 7.33
C ALA A 417 20.24 -7.41 7.40
N ALA A 418 20.63 -6.83 6.27
CA ALA A 418 21.73 -5.87 6.23
C ALA A 418 21.45 -4.61 7.07
N ALA A 419 20.24 -4.07 7.02
CA ALA A 419 19.87 -2.92 7.84
C ALA A 419 19.81 -3.26 9.35
N THR A 420 19.42 -4.49 9.68
CA THR A 420 19.45 -4.98 11.05
C THR A 420 20.89 -5.11 11.57
N GLU A 421 21.81 -5.65 10.75
CA GLU A 421 23.25 -5.74 11.06
C GLU A 421 23.87 -4.34 11.23
N ASP A 422 23.42 -3.35 10.47
CA ASP A 422 23.83 -1.95 10.59
C ASP A 422 23.19 -1.22 11.80
N GLY A 423 22.35 -1.88 12.58
CA GLY A 423 21.80 -1.37 13.83
C GLY A 423 20.48 -0.61 13.74
N PHE A 424 19.71 -0.74 12.64
CA PHE A 424 18.41 -0.07 12.48
C PHE A 424 17.46 -0.34 13.65
N ASN A 425 17.40 -1.58 14.14
CA ASN A 425 16.49 -2.01 15.21
C ASN A 425 16.77 -1.32 16.56
N ALA A 426 18.00 -0.86 16.77
CA ALA A 426 18.40 -0.20 18.01
C ALA A 426 17.94 1.27 18.07
N VAL A 427 17.67 1.89 16.92
CA VAL A 427 17.36 3.33 16.83
C VAL A 427 15.90 3.62 16.50
N HIS A 428 15.09 2.58 16.18
CA HIS A 428 13.69 2.72 15.85
C HIS A 428 12.78 1.95 16.81
N ASN A 429 11.71 2.61 17.26
CA ASN A 429 10.69 2.05 18.15
C ASN A 429 9.37 1.72 17.46
N TRP A 430 9.19 2.06 16.17
CA TRP A 430 8.04 1.72 15.32
C TRP A 430 8.28 0.40 14.58
N LEU A 431 8.69 -0.64 15.32
CA LEU A 431 9.11 -1.93 14.81
C LEU A 431 8.77 -3.01 15.83
N TRP A 432 7.93 -3.98 15.45
CA TRP A 432 7.41 -5.01 16.33
C TRP A 432 7.68 -6.45 15.84
N VAL A 433 8.48 -6.61 14.77
CA VAL A 433 8.88 -7.93 14.24
C VAL A 433 10.29 -8.32 14.70
N ASP A 434 10.53 -9.64 14.75
CA ASP A 434 11.87 -10.19 15.00
C ASP A 434 12.86 -9.80 13.91
N GLU A 435 14.12 -9.71 14.24
CA GLU A 435 15.20 -9.32 13.33
C GLU A 435 15.44 -10.33 12.17
N LYS A 436 14.95 -11.57 12.28
CA LYS A 436 15.18 -12.67 11.33
C LYS A 436 14.04 -12.90 10.37
N VAL A 437 13.26 -11.88 10.05
CA VAL A 437 12.04 -12.00 9.22
C VAL A 437 12.32 -12.03 7.72
N GLU A 438 13.48 -11.58 7.23
CA GLU A 438 13.77 -11.47 5.80
C GLU A 438 13.59 -12.78 5.02
N PRO A 439 14.08 -13.95 5.50
CA PRO A 439 13.83 -15.22 4.78
C PRO A 439 12.35 -15.56 4.67
N LEU A 440 11.53 -15.25 5.69
CA LEU A 440 10.09 -15.49 5.67
C LEU A 440 9.38 -14.60 4.67
N MET A 441 9.75 -13.32 4.61
CA MET A 441 9.27 -12.36 3.63
C MET A 441 9.57 -12.82 2.20
N ASN A 442 10.84 -13.12 1.91
CA ASN A 442 11.29 -13.55 0.59
C ASN A 442 10.61 -14.85 0.15
N MET A 443 10.42 -15.81 1.06
CA MET A 443 9.72 -17.07 0.78
C MET A 443 8.23 -16.82 0.47
N ALA A 444 7.55 -15.93 1.18
CA ALA A 444 6.15 -15.60 0.91
C ALA A 444 6.00 -14.91 -0.45
N VAL A 445 6.87 -13.96 -0.78
CA VAL A 445 6.91 -13.29 -2.08
C VAL A 445 7.17 -14.31 -3.21
N GLN A 446 8.15 -15.20 -3.04
CA GLN A 446 8.45 -16.25 -4.00
C GLN A 446 7.25 -17.13 -4.30
N LYS A 447 6.50 -17.56 -3.28
CA LYS A 447 5.32 -18.43 -3.46
C LYS A 447 4.22 -17.79 -4.30
N VAL A 448 4.01 -16.48 -4.23
CA VAL A 448 2.97 -15.80 -5.01
C VAL A 448 3.46 -15.37 -6.40
N LEU A 449 4.77 -15.12 -6.57
CA LEU A 449 5.35 -14.71 -7.85
C LEU A 449 5.72 -15.91 -8.74
N LEU A 450 6.19 -17.02 -8.15
CA LEU A 450 6.73 -18.17 -8.86
C LEU A 450 5.95 -19.46 -8.47
N PRO A 451 4.67 -19.57 -8.83
CA PRO A 451 3.88 -20.74 -8.49
C PRO A 451 4.45 -21.99 -9.21
N GLY A 452 4.81 -23.00 -8.43
CA GLY A 452 5.35 -24.28 -8.95
C GLY A 452 6.85 -24.49 -8.72
N LEU A 453 7.53 -23.56 -8.05
CA LEU A 453 8.89 -23.76 -7.51
C LEU A 453 8.86 -24.20 -6.05
#